data_2ce37eceeb015f896fd49cbcc412563d
#
_entry.id   2ce37eceeb015f896fd49cbcc412563d
#
_cell.length_a   1.000
_cell.length_b   1.000
_cell.length_c   1.000
_cell.angle_alpha   90.00
_cell.angle_beta   90.00
_cell.angle_gamma   90.00
#
_symmetry.space_group_name_H-M   'P 1'
#
loop_
_entity.id
_entity.type
_entity.pdbx_description
1 polymer ?
#
loop_
_entity_poly.entity_id
_entity_poly.type
_entity_poly.pdbx_seq_one_letter_code
_entity_poly.pdbx_strand_id
1 'polypeptide(L)'
;FNWHGGEPLVLGLDFYRKALEYERKHAGGKVVHNTIQTNGTLLNREWARFFHDNGFLVGISLDGPKDIHDRYRRDKGGLPTFDRVMSGLNILKGEGVEFNTMSTVNHACEGRGLETYLFLKEVGSGFMQFMPVVEHVKYPLNGAGKPDRKKRPFIVDPKTDGAVIAPWSVSDIGFGRFLCDIFDYWVRNDVGRCFVTNFDATLANWVGEMPGTCTFAQTCGGNSVIEHNGDLYPCDHFVYKDYLLGNIADESIAGMMRSDMQTAFGIDKRNKLPVKCLRCEWLF
;
A
#
# COMPACT_ATOMS: atom_id res chain seq x y z
N PHE A 1 1.86 7.74 13.40
CA PHE A 1 2.04 6.29 13.17
C PHE A 1 1.11 5.84 12.04
N ASN A 2 1.61 4.91 11.21
CA ASN A 2 0.81 4.25 10.19
C ASN A 2 0.71 2.76 10.52
N TRP A 3 -0.49 2.34 10.93
CA TRP A 3 -0.77 0.96 11.32
C TRP A 3 -1.18 0.15 10.11
N HIS A 4 -0.37 -0.81 9.70
CA HIS A 4 -0.66 -1.68 8.56
C HIS A 4 0.05 -3.03 8.69
N GLY A 5 0.05 -3.82 7.62
CA GLY A 5 0.65 -5.16 7.58
C GLY A 5 -0.31 -6.23 8.10
N GLY A 6 -0.45 -7.34 7.40
CA GLY A 6 -1.52 -8.30 7.67
C GLY A 6 -2.90 -7.64 7.69
N GLU A 7 -3.64 -7.80 8.78
CA GLU A 7 -4.86 -7.04 9.08
C GLU A 7 -4.74 -6.46 10.48
N PRO A 8 -4.52 -5.13 10.62
CA PRO A 8 -4.24 -4.52 11.92
C PRO A 8 -5.42 -4.62 12.90
N LEU A 9 -6.68 -4.69 12.43
CA LEU A 9 -7.84 -4.78 13.32
C LEU A 9 -7.93 -6.10 14.11
N VAL A 10 -7.17 -7.13 13.74
CA VAL A 10 -7.13 -8.38 14.51
C VAL A 10 -6.49 -8.23 15.89
N LEU A 11 -5.73 -7.15 16.11
CA LEU A 11 -5.13 -6.83 17.42
C LEU A 11 -6.18 -6.42 18.47
N GLY A 12 -7.37 -6.02 18.03
CA GLY A 12 -8.45 -5.58 18.89
C GLY A 12 -8.25 -4.16 19.44
N LEU A 13 -9.34 -3.55 19.91
CA LEU A 13 -9.36 -2.15 20.35
C LEU A 13 -8.48 -1.89 21.59
N ASP A 14 -8.33 -2.86 22.48
CA ASP A 14 -7.55 -2.68 23.71
C ASP A 14 -6.06 -2.46 23.42
N PHE A 15 -5.54 -3.07 22.34
CA PHE A 15 -4.19 -2.80 21.87
C PHE A 15 -4.03 -1.31 21.50
N TYR A 16 -4.96 -0.76 20.71
CA TYR A 16 -4.89 0.62 20.26
C TYR A 16 -5.15 1.63 21.40
N ARG A 17 -6.05 1.31 22.32
CA ARG A 17 -6.26 2.12 23.53
C ARG A 17 -4.95 2.27 24.32
N LYS A 18 -4.24 1.15 24.49
CA LYS A 18 -2.92 1.12 25.16
C LYS A 18 -1.85 1.86 24.35
N ALA A 19 -1.81 1.69 23.05
CA ALA A 19 -0.88 2.43 22.18
C ALA A 19 -1.07 3.94 22.31
N LEU A 20 -2.30 4.44 22.24
CA LEU A 20 -2.63 5.86 22.42
C LEU A 20 -2.28 6.38 23.83
N GLU A 21 -2.40 5.55 24.87
CA GLU A 21 -1.95 5.90 26.21
C GLU A 21 -0.43 6.14 26.25
N TYR A 22 0.36 5.25 25.65
CA TYR A 22 1.79 5.42 25.53
C TYR A 22 2.19 6.61 24.68
N GLU A 23 1.52 6.83 23.56
CA GLU A 23 1.74 8.02 22.71
C GLU A 23 1.56 9.30 23.50
N ARG A 24 0.42 9.47 24.19
CA ARG A 24 0.17 10.64 25.05
C ARG A 24 1.21 10.83 26.13
N LYS A 25 1.64 9.75 26.77
CA LYS A 25 2.65 9.78 27.82
C LYS A 25 4.04 10.20 27.30
N HIS A 26 4.37 9.84 26.07
CA HIS A 26 5.72 10.01 25.52
C HIS A 26 5.82 11.04 24.40
N ALA A 27 4.73 11.68 24.02
CA ALA A 27 4.70 12.66 22.92
C ALA A 27 5.60 13.88 23.17
N GLY A 28 5.89 14.22 24.44
CA GLY A 28 6.76 15.36 24.77
C GLY A 28 6.24 16.70 24.19
N GLY A 29 4.91 16.88 24.11
CA GLY A 29 4.25 18.06 23.53
C GLY A 29 4.12 18.04 22.01
N LYS A 30 4.52 16.97 21.33
CA LYS A 30 4.34 16.79 19.88
C LYS A 30 2.93 16.28 19.59
N VAL A 31 2.39 16.71 18.46
CA VAL A 31 1.16 16.13 17.93
C VAL A 31 1.48 14.78 17.29
N VAL A 32 0.74 13.76 17.68
CA VAL A 32 0.86 12.41 17.11
C VAL A 32 -0.35 12.16 16.22
N HIS A 33 -0.11 11.85 14.97
CA HIS A 33 -1.14 11.46 14.02
C HIS A 33 -1.14 9.95 13.83
N ASN A 34 -2.31 9.35 13.81
CA ASN A 34 -2.50 7.92 13.57
C ASN A 34 -3.28 7.69 12.29
N THR A 35 -2.76 6.84 11.44
CA THR A 35 -3.43 6.32 10.26
C THR A 35 -3.49 4.80 10.35
N ILE A 36 -4.50 4.18 9.75
CA ILE A 36 -4.63 2.74 9.73
C ILE A 36 -5.06 2.27 8.34
N GLN A 37 -4.35 1.25 7.81
CA GLN A 37 -4.72 0.62 6.53
C GLN A 37 -5.35 -0.73 6.81
N THR A 38 -6.63 -0.89 6.50
CA THR A 38 -7.38 -2.12 6.75
C THR A 38 -8.05 -2.68 5.51
N ASN A 39 -8.24 -3.99 5.49
CA ASN A 39 -9.08 -4.65 4.49
C ASN A 39 -10.58 -4.42 4.70
N GLY A 40 -10.97 -3.73 5.78
CA GLY A 40 -12.34 -3.32 6.07
C GLY A 40 -13.30 -4.42 6.53
N THR A 41 -12.89 -5.69 6.53
CA THR A 41 -13.81 -6.82 6.81
C THR A 41 -14.19 -6.98 8.28
N LEU A 42 -13.43 -6.38 9.20
CA LEU A 42 -13.65 -6.42 10.65
C LEU A 42 -14.26 -5.12 11.20
N LEU A 43 -14.49 -4.14 10.34
CA LEU A 43 -15.07 -2.87 10.75
C LEU A 43 -16.49 -3.07 11.32
N ASN A 44 -16.70 -2.44 12.47
CA ASN A 44 -17.99 -2.35 13.12
C ASN A 44 -18.15 -0.95 13.74
N ARG A 45 -19.31 -0.71 14.38
CA ARG A 45 -19.58 0.62 14.95
C ARG A 45 -18.63 0.99 16.10
N GLU A 46 -18.15 0.02 16.86
CA GLU A 46 -17.19 0.28 17.94
C GLU A 46 -15.85 0.76 17.39
N TRP A 47 -15.32 0.12 16.33
CA TRP A 47 -14.15 0.58 15.62
C TRP A 47 -14.33 1.97 15.02
N ALA A 48 -15.45 2.22 14.36
CA ALA A 48 -15.70 3.50 13.72
C ALA A 48 -15.72 4.64 14.74
N ARG A 49 -16.41 4.47 15.87
CA ARG A 49 -16.39 5.44 16.97
C ARG A 49 -15.00 5.66 17.53
N PHE A 50 -14.25 4.59 17.76
CA PHE A 50 -12.88 4.68 18.22
C PHE A 50 -12.00 5.51 17.27
N PHE A 51 -12.12 5.31 15.96
CA PHE A 51 -11.38 6.09 14.96
C PHE A 51 -11.81 7.55 14.94
N HIS A 52 -13.11 7.81 14.95
CA HIS A 52 -13.65 9.17 15.01
C HIS A 52 -13.13 9.92 16.25
N ASP A 53 -13.29 9.33 17.44
CA ASP A 53 -12.98 9.97 18.72
C ASP A 53 -11.48 10.23 18.90
N ASN A 54 -10.63 9.49 18.22
CA ASN A 54 -9.16 9.61 18.29
C ASN A 54 -8.53 10.19 17.02
N GLY A 55 -9.32 10.69 16.07
CA GLY A 55 -8.83 11.38 14.88
C GLY A 55 -7.97 10.49 13.95
N PHE A 56 -8.32 9.21 13.81
CA PHE A 56 -7.64 8.33 12.84
C PHE A 56 -8.07 8.64 11.42
N LEU A 57 -7.10 8.67 10.51
CA LEU A 57 -7.38 8.56 9.08
C LEU A 57 -7.37 7.07 8.70
N VAL A 58 -8.46 6.60 8.09
CA VAL A 58 -8.63 5.18 7.76
C VAL A 58 -8.43 4.95 6.26
N GLY A 59 -7.41 4.18 5.90
CA GLY A 59 -7.24 3.66 4.56
C GLY A 59 -8.04 2.36 4.39
N ILE A 60 -8.90 2.31 3.38
CA ILE A 60 -9.70 1.12 3.05
C ILE A 60 -9.15 0.46 1.80
N SER A 61 -8.87 -0.83 1.90
CA SER A 61 -8.49 -1.65 0.75
C SER A 61 -9.74 -2.00 -0.07
N LEU A 62 -9.94 -1.29 -1.19
CA LEU A 62 -11.08 -1.51 -2.10
C LEU A 62 -10.60 -1.38 -3.55
N ASP A 63 -10.59 -2.48 -4.30
CA ASP A 63 -9.94 -2.54 -5.61
C ASP A 63 -10.84 -2.07 -6.77
N GLY A 64 -12.12 -1.79 -6.50
CA GLY A 64 -13.08 -1.35 -7.50
C GLY A 64 -14.44 -2.04 -7.35
N PRO A 65 -15.25 -2.14 -8.42
CA PRO A 65 -16.50 -2.88 -8.44
C PRO A 65 -16.37 -4.31 -7.93
N LYS A 66 -17.50 -4.90 -7.53
CA LYS A 66 -17.55 -6.19 -6.85
C LYS A 66 -16.79 -7.31 -7.57
N ASP A 67 -16.92 -7.41 -8.87
CA ASP A 67 -16.26 -8.45 -9.66
C ASP A 67 -14.74 -8.28 -9.75
N ILE A 68 -14.24 -7.02 -9.76
CA ILE A 68 -12.81 -6.71 -9.66
C ILE A 68 -12.31 -7.05 -8.26
N HIS A 69 -12.97 -6.53 -7.24
CA HIS A 69 -12.55 -6.72 -5.86
C HIS A 69 -12.53 -8.20 -5.48
N ASP A 70 -13.63 -8.92 -5.70
CA ASP A 70 -13.80 -10.32 -5.31
C ASP A 70 -12.97 -11.29 -6.14
N ARG A 71 -12.30 -10.84 -7.19
CA ARG A 71 -11.39 -11.67 -7.98
C ARG A 71 -10.22 -12.18 -7.13
N TYR A 72 -9.62 -11.30 -6.33
CA TYR A 72 -8.44 -11.61 -5.54
C TYR A 72 -8.63 -11.37 -4.05
N ARG A 73 -9.53 -10.48 -3.64
CA ARG A 73 -9.79 -10.23 -2.21
C ARG A 73 -10.81 -11.22 -1.66
N ARG A 74 -10.27 -12.32 -1.19
CA ARG A 74 -11.02 -13.43 -0.60
C ARG A 74 -10.52 -13.69 0.82
N ASP A 75 -11.42 -14.14 1.68
CA ASP A 75 -11.04 -14.53 3.04
C ASP A 75 -10.30 -15.89 3.05
N LYS A 76 -9.84 -16.31 4.23
CA LYS A 76 -9.13 -17.59 4.40
C LYS A 76 -9.96 -18.81 3.98
N GLY A 77 -11.27 -18.70 3.95
CA GLY A 77 -12.20 -19.72 3.45
C GLY A 77 -12.43 -19.67 1.94
N GLY A 78 -11.82 -18.68 1.24
CA GLY A 78 -11.99 -18.47 -0.20
C GLY A 78 -13.28 -17.71 -0.55
N LEU A 79 -14.02 -17.19 0.42
CA LEU A 79 -15.25 -16.42 0.18
C LEU A 79 -14.93 -14.98 -0.21
N PRO A 80 -15.75 -14.37 -1.08
CA PRO A 80 -15.60 -12.98 -1.50
C PRO A 80 -15.79 -12.03 -0.31
N THR A 81 -15.11 -10.87 -0.35
CA THR A 81 -15.11 -9.92 0.78
C THR A 81 -15.81 -8.60 0.51
N PHE A 82 -16.18 -8.30 -0.73
CA PHE A 82 -16.73 -7.01 -1.15
C PHE A 82 -17.89 -6.52 -0.26
N ASP A 83 -18.90 -7.36 -0.05
CA ASP A 83 -20.10 -6.95 0.69
C ASP A 83 -19.78 -6.62 2.17
N ARG A 84 -18.81 -7.32 2.77
CA ARG A 84 -18.33 -7.01 4.13
C ARG A 84 -17.56 -5.69 4.17
N VAL A 85 -16.71 -5.44 3.18
CA VAL A 85 -15.95 -4.18 3.06
C VAL A 85 -16.90 -3.01 2.87
N MET A 86 -17.89 -3.12 1.98
CA MET A 86 -18.90 -2.08 1.78
C MET A 86 -19.75 -1.82 3.02
N SER A 87 -20.09 -2.87 3.78
CA SER A 87 -20.77 -2.71 5.07
C SER A 87 -19.90 -1.93 6.06
N GLY A 88 -18.61 -2.29 6.18
CA GLY A 88 -17.66 -1.58 7.03
C GLY A 88 -17.47 -0.10 6.62
N LEU A 89 -17.34 0.17 5.33
CA LEU A 89 -17.23 1.52 4.79
C LEU A 89 -18.48 2.37 5.10
N ASN A 90 -19.68 1.80 4.94
CA ASN A 90 -20.92 2.49 5.29
C ASN A 90 -21.01 2.81 6.79
N ILE A 91 -20.48 1.96 7.66
CA ILE A 91 -20.39 2.23 9.10
C ILE A 91 -19.45 3.41 9.37
N LEU A 92 -18.25 3.44 8.73
CA LEU A 92 -17.33 4.58 8.87
C LEU A 92 -17.98 5.89 8.45
N LYS A 93 -18.66 5.90 7.31
CA LYS A 93 -19.40 7.08 6.81
C LYS A 93 -20.49 7.52 7.79
N GLY A 94 -21.23 6.57 8.33
CA GLY A 94 -22.31 6.83 9.30
C GLY A 94 -21.84 7.42 10.61
N GLU A 95 -20.62 7.11 11.05
CA GLU A 95 -20.00 7.67 12.25
C GLU A 95 -19.05 8.88 11.93
N GLY A 96 -19.03 9.37 10.69
CA GLY A 96 -18.26 10.55 10.30
C GLY A 96 -16.74 10.37 10.29
N VAL A 97 -16.25 9.15 10.10
CA VAL A 97 -14.81 8.86 10.03
C VAL A 97 -14.26 9.24 8.67
N GLU A 98 -13.16 9.98 8.63
CA GLU A 98 -12.43 10.26 7.39
C GLU A 98 -11.74 9.00 6.86
N PHE A 99 -11.90 8.76 5.57
CA PHE A 99 -11.29 7.61 4.93
C PHE A 99 -10.76 7.90 3.53
N ASN A 100 -9.73 7.15 3.16
CA ASN A 100 -9.17 7.08 1.81
C ASN A 100 -9.34 5.67 1.26
N THR A 101 -9.34 5.51 -0.07
CA THR A 101 -9.30 4.19 -0.68
C THR A 101 -7.92 3.91 -1.26
N MET A 102 -7.44 2.68 -1.03
CA MET A 102 -6.25 2.14 -1.66
C MET A 102 -6.64 0.92 -2.48
N SER A 103 -6.36 0.99 -3.77
CA SER A 103 -6.70 -0.07 -4.74
C SER A 103 -5.43 -0.72 -5.25
N THR A 104 -5.38 -2.04 -5.21
CA THR A 104 -4.32 -2.81 -5.86
C THR A 104 -4.73 -3.08 -7.30
N VAL A 105 -3.96 -2.54 -8.24
CA VAL A 105 -4.19 -2.72 -9.68
C VAL A 105 -3.46 -3.97 -10.14
N ASN A 106 -4.22 -4.98 -10.48
CA ASN A 106 -3.75 -6.29 -10.93
C ASN A 106 -4.20 -6.55 -12.39
N HIS A 107 -3.85 -7.69 -12.96
CA HIS A 107 -4.20 -8.02 -14.33
C HIS A 107 -5.72 -7.92 -14.63
N ALA A 108 -6.60 -8.21 -13.66
CA ALA A 108 -8.05 -8.11 -13.88
C ALA A 108 -8.56 -6.65 -13.96
N CYS A 109 -7.74 -5.67 -13.59
CA CYS A 109 -8.07 -4.24 -13.65
C CYS A 109 -7.71 -3.63 -15.02
N GLU A 110 -6.92 -4.31 -15.85
CA GLU A 110 -6.48 -3.76 -17.14
C GLU A 110 -7.67 -3.39 -18.02
N GLY A 111 -7.65 -2.17 -18.58
CA GLY A 111 -8.75 -1.63 -19.39
C GLY A 111 -10.02 -1.22 -18.61
N ARG A 112 -9.98 -1.24 -17.27
CA ARG A 112 -11.12 -0.88 -16.40
C ARG A 112 -10.81 0.30 -15.46
N GLY A 113 -9.87 1.17 -15.86
CA GLY A 113 -9.42 2.29 -15.01
C GLY A 113 -10.55 3.26 -14.69
N LEU A 114 -11.21 3.79 -15.71
CA LEU A 114 -12.31 4.75 -15.53
C LEU A 114 -13.47 4.16 -14.73
N GLU A 115 -13.85 2.92 -14.99
CA GLU A 115 -14.91 2.23 -14.25
C GLU A 115 -14.56 2.12 -12.74
N THR A 116 -13.32 1.73 -12.45
CA THR A 116 -12.82 1.64 -11.06
C THR A 116 -12.85 3.01 -10.38
N TYR A 117 -12.36 4.05 -11.04
CA TYR A 117 -12.34 5.41 -10.51
C TYR A 117 -13.75 5.92 -10.21
N LEU A 118 -14.68 5.80 -11.16
CA LEU A 118 -16.06 6.28 -11.00
C LEU A 118 -16.77 5.54 -9.86
N PHE A 119 -16.56 4.24 -9.72
CA PHE A 119 -17.08 3.46 -8.60
C PHE A 119 -16.54 3.98 -7.26
N LEU A 120 -15.22 4.17 -7.12
CA LEU A 120 -14.62 4.67 -5.89
C LEU A 120 -15.11 6.08 -5.54
N LYS A 121 -15.32 6.93 -6.54
CA LYS A 121 -15.92 8.25 -6.37
C LYS A 121 -17.37 8.16 -5.87
N GLU A 122 -18.17 7.25 -6.43
CA GLU A 122 -19.57 7.02 -6.03
C GLU A 122 -19.67 6.52 -4.58
N VAL A 123 -18.76 5.66 -4.15
CA VAL A 123 -18.73 5.22 -2.73
C VAL A 123 -18.23 6.32 -1.77
N GLY A 124 -17.86 7.48 -2.29
CA GLY A 124 -17.53 8.67 -1.49
C GLY A 124 -16.05 8.81 -1.14
N SER A 125 -15.15 8.13 -1.85
CA SER A 125 -13.72 8.35 -1.66
C SER A 125 -13.29 9.67 -2.32
N GLY A 126 -12.79 10.60 -1.50
CA GLY A 126 -12.19 11.87 -1.96
C GLY A 126 -10.70 11.75 -2.27
N PHE A 127 -10.04 10.73 -1.72
CA PHE A 127 -8.61 10.47 -1.89
C PHE A 127 -8.40 9.01 -2.29
N MET A 128 -7.74 8.81 -3.42
CA MET A 128 -7.55 7.50 -4.03
C MET A 128 -6.08 7.25 -4.32
N GLN A 129 -5.63 6.04 -4.02
CA GLN A 129 -4.29 5.58 -4.36
C GLN A 129 -4.38 4.28 -5.16
N PHE A 130 -3.72 4.24 -6.30
CA PHE A 130 -3.65 3.07 -7.18
C PHE A 130 -2.23 2.50 -7.15
N MET A 131 -2.10 1.26 -6.65
CA MET A 131 -0.82 0.58 -6.51
C MET A 131 -0.73 -0.60 -7.48
N PRO A 132 0.27 -0.63 -8.38
CA PRO A 132 0.43 -1.77 -9.27
C PRO A 132 0.85 -3.01 -8.49
N VAL A 133 0.20 -4.12 -8.73
CA VAL A 133 0.65 -5.43 -8.24
C VAL A 133 1.68 -5.98 -9.23
N VAL A 134 2.92 -6.06 -8.79
CA VAL A 134 4.02 -6.69 -9.55
C VAL A 134 4.76 -7.64 -8.63
N GLU A 135 4.41 -8.92 -8.73
CA GLU A 135 4.92 -9.95 -7.85
C GLU A 135 5.79 -10.94 -8.61
N HIS A 136 6.78 -11.50 -7.94
CA HIS A 136 7.60 -12.60 -8.46
C HIS A 136 7.22 -13.90 -7.76
N VAL A 137 7.10 -14.94 -8.55
CA VAL A 137 6.73 -16.26 -8.04
C VAL A 137 7.64 -17.35 -8.59
N LYS A 138 7.72 -18.43 -7.83
CA LYS A 138 8.35 -19.68 -8.26
C LYS A 138 7.34 -20.82 -8.19
N TYR A 139 7.33 -21.64 -9.22
CA TYR A 139 6.48 -22.83 -9.24
C TYR A 139 7.20 -24.02 -8.61
N PRO A 140 6.48 -24.88 -7.84
CA PRO A 140 7.03 -26.15 -7.40
C PRO A 140 7.54 -26.97 -8.59
N LEU A 141 8.58 -27.77 -8.40
CA LEU A 141 9.07 -28.65 -9.45
C LEU A 141 8.21 -29.90 -9.54
N ASN A 142 8.04 -30.44 -10.76
CA ASN A 142 7.45 -31.74 -11.00
C ASN A 142 8.51 -32.84 -10.85
N GLY A 143 8.11 -34.11 -11.01
CA GLY A 143 9.00 -35.25 -10.91
C GLY A 143 10.16 -35.30 -11.95
N ALA A 144 10.12 -34.47 -12.98
CA ALA A 144 11.18 -34.28 -13.97
C ALA A 144 12.06 -33.04 -13.69
N GLY A 145 11.95 -32.42 -12.53
CA GLY A 145 12.72 -31.23 -12.15
C GLY A 145 12.30 -29.94 -12.88
N LYS A 146 11.16 -29.90 -13.56
CA LYS A 146 10.65 -28.73 -14.29
C LYS A 146 9.54 -28.03 -13.50
N PRO A 147 9.38 -26.68 -13.66
CA PRO A 147 8.30 -25.93 -13.01
C PRO A 147 6.92 -26.52 -13.33
N ASP A 148 6.16 -26.88 -12.30
CA ASP A 148 4.79 -27.39 -12.41
C ASP A 148 3.77 -26.27 -12.33
N ARG A 149 3.40 -25.68 -13.46
CA ARG A 149 2.44 -24.58 -13.54
C ARG A 149 1.00 -24.98 -13.20
N LYS A 150 0.72 -26.26 -12.95
CA LYS A 150 -0.58 -26.73 -12.46
C LYS A 150 -0.70 -26.56 -10.94
N LYS A 151 0.42 -26.45 -10.25
CA LYS A 151 0.45 -26.19 -8.82
C LYS A 151 0.45 -24.69 -8.52
N ARG A 152 -0.08 -24.34 -7.36
CA ARG A 152 -0.03 -22.96 -6.89
C ARG A 152 1.42 -22.51 -6.71
N PRO A 153 1.84 -21.39 -7.33
CA PRO A 153 3.15 -20.83 -7.10
C PRO A 153 3.24 -20.18 -5.71
N PHE A 154 4.44 -19.96 -5.24
CA PHE A 154 4.73 -19.21 -4.02
C PHE A 154 5.52 -17.94 -4.36
N ILE A 155 5.24 -16.87 -3.63
CA ILE A 155 5.90 -15.57 -3.80
C ILE A 155 7.35 -15.70 -3.34
N VAL A 156 8.26 -15.09 -4.10
CA VAL A 156 9.71 -15.11 -3.85
C VAL A 156 10.31 -13.73 -4.09
N ASP A 157 11.48 -13.50 -3.52
CA ASP A 157 12.29 -12.33 -3.86
C ASP A 157 12.56 -12.29 -5.37
N PRO A 158 12.49 -11.10 -6.01
CA PRO A 158 12.79 -10.95 -7.45
C PRO A 158 14.15 -11.49 -7.88
N LYS A 159 15.13 -11.52 -6.97
CA LYS A 159 16.48 -12.05 -7.21
C LYS A 159 16.56 -13.59 -7.15
N THR A 160 15.49 -14.26 -6.73
CA THR A 160 15.48 -15.74 -6.64
C THR A 160 15.66 -16.36 -8.00
N ASP A 161 16.62 -17.28 -8.13
CA ASP A 161 16.83 -18.01 -9.38
C ASP A 161 15.57 -18.73 -9.82
N GLY A 162 15.21 -18.58 -11.11
CA GLY A 162 13.99 -19.11 -11.68
C GLY A 162 12.69 -18.43 -11.26
N ALA A 163 12.76 -17.25 -10.64
CA ALA A 163 11.59 -16.41 -10.40
C ALA A 163 11.00 -15.91 -11.72
N VAL A 164 9.68 -15.85 -11.79
CA VAL A 164 8.92 -15.30 -12.93
C VAL A 164 7.86 -14.34 -12.44
N ILE A 165 7.44 -13.40 -13.28
CA ILE A 165 6.32 -12.49 -12.97
C ILE A 165 5.05 -13.33 -12.74
N ALA A 166 4.34 -13.03 -11.66
CA ALA A 166 3.10 -13.72 -11.32
C ALA A 166 2.00 -13.41 -12.36
N PRO A 167 1.15 -14.42 -12.71
CA PRO A 167 0.12 -14.22 -13.74
C PRO A 167 -0.98 -13.24 -13.35
N TRP A 168 -1.07 -12.85 -12.09
CA TRP A 168 -1.99 -11.81 -11.61
C TRP A 168 -1.38 -10.42 -11.59
N SER A 169 -0.09 -10.28 -11.86
CA SER A 169 0.57 -8.98 -11.95
C SER A 169 0.01 -8.16 -13.10
N VAL A 170 -0.16 -6.86 -12.89
CA VAL A 170 -0.51 -5.95 -13.96
C VAL A 170 0.67 -5.77 -14.92
N SER A 171 0.40 -5.66 -16.22
CA SER A 171 1.45 -5.33 -17.18
C SER A 171 1.81 -3.83 -17.10
N ASP A 172 3.00 -3.46 -17.53
CA ASP A 172 3.46 -2.06 -17.61
C ASP A 172 2.52 -1.21 -18.47
N ILE A 173 2.16 -1.71 -19.66
CA ILE A 173 1.20 -1.06 -20.55
C ILE A 173 -0.20 -1.03 -19.93
N GLY A 174 -0.62 -2.13 -19.29
CA GLY A 174 -1.94 -2.22 -18.64
C GLY A 174 -2.09 -1.22 -17.51
N PHE A 175 -1.08 -1.05 -16.67
CA PHE A 175 -1.10 -0.04 -15.60
C PHE A 175 -1.06 1.39 -16.15
N GLY A 176 -0.21 1.65 -17.16
CA GLY A 176 -0.16 2.95 -17.81
C GLY A 176 -1.51 3.35 -18.41
N ARG A 177 -2.17 2.45 -19.15
CA ARG A 177 -3.51 2.70 -19.71
C ARG A 177 -4.56 2.90 -18.63
N PHE A 178 -4.53 2.09 -17.59
CA PHE A 178 -5.42 2.23 -16.43
C PHE A 178 -5.37 3.65 -15.86
N LEU A 179 -4.16 4.19 -15.64
CA LEU A 179 -4.01 5.56 -15.14
C LEU A 179 -4.40 6.61 -16.17
N CYS A 180 -4.06 6.44 -17.46
CA CYS A 180 -4.45 7.38 -18.52
C CYS A 180 -5.97 7.49 -18.67
N ASP A 181 -6.70 6.37 -18.64
CA ASP A 181 -8.17 6.35 -18.72
C ASP A 181 -8.82 7.14 -17.56
N ILE A 182 -8.25 7.05 -16.37
CA ILE A 182 -8.68 7.83 -15.21
C ILE A 182 -8.32 9.30 -15.40
N PHE A 183 -7.08 9.60 -15.79
CA PHE A 183 -6.58 10.96 -15.92
C PHE A 183 -7.38 11.77 -16.94
N ASP A 184 -7.72 11.18 -18.08
CA ASP A 184 -8.50 11.82 -19.14
C ASP A 184 -9.88 12.28 -18.68
N TYR A 185 -10.48 11.58 -17.76
CA TYR A 185 -11.73 11.99 -17.13
C TYR A 185 -11.49 12.99 -15.99
N TRP A 186 -10.56 12.64 -15.07
CA TRP A 186 -10.29 13.39 -13.85
C TRP A 186 -9.87 14.83 -14.12
N VAL A 187 -8.98 15.04 -15.10
CA VAL A 187 -8.45 16.38 -15.43
C VAL A 187 -9.53 17.35 -15.90
N ARG A 188 -10.62 16.84 -16.48
CA ARG A 188 -11.73 17.66 -16.97
C ARG A 188 -12.87 17.86 -15.97
N ASN A 189 -12.97 16.98 -14.98
CA ASN A 189 -14.17 16.91 -14.14
C ASN A 189 -13.89 17.08 -12.65
N ASP A 190 -12.73 16.65 -12.14
CA ASP A 190 -12.58 16.38 -10.72
C ASP A 190 -11.34 17.00 -10.07
N VAL A 191 -10.53 17.79 -10.79
CA VAL A 191 -9.40 18.53 -10.24
C VAL A 191 -9.86 19.42 -9.08
N GLY A 192 -9.18 19.29 -7.92
CA GLY A 192 -9.53 20.01 -6.69
C GLY A 192 -10.75 19.46 -5.95
N ARG A 193 -11.36 18.37 -6.41
CA ARG A 193 -12.50 17.69 -5.75
C ARG A 193 -12.20 16.28 -5.35
N CYS A 194 -11.55 15.52 -6.22
CA CYS A 194 -11.03 14.18 -5.94
C CYS A 194 -9.51 14.21 -6.15
N PHE A 195 -8.80 13.61 -5.23
CA PHE A 195 -7.34 13.55 -5.25
C PHE A 195 -6.89 12.14 -5.58
N VAL A 196 -6.05 12.03 -6.60
CA VAL A 196 -5.44 10.76 -7.01
C VAL A 196 -3.95 10.88 -6.74
N THR A 197 -3.46 10.17 -5.74
CA THR A 197 -2.06 10.26 -5.26
C THR A 197 -1.04 10.13 -6.39
N ASN A 198 -1.32 9.28 -7.39
CA ASN A 198 -0.45 9.09 -8.55
C ASN A 198 -0.33 10.37 -9.39
N PHE A 199 -1.43 11.12 -9.57
CA PHE A 199 -1.44 12.35 -10.36
C PHE A 199 -0.83 13.52 -9.59
N ASP A 200 -1.19 13.66 -8.32
CA ASP A 200 -0.67 14.72 -7.45
C ASP A 200 0.85 14.58 -7.29
N ALA A 201 1.37 13.36 -7.07
CA ALA A 201 2.81 13.12 -6.97
C ALA A 201 3.56 13.36 -8.29
N THR A 202 2.95 12.99 -9.41
CA THR A 202 3.51 13.27 -10.74
C THR A 202 3.56 14.77 -10.99
N LEU A 203 2.48 15.50 -10.71
CA LEU A 203 2.44 16.95 -10.88
C LEU A 203 3.47 17.65 -9.98
N ALA A 204 3.61 17.21 -8.72
CA ALA A 204 4.61 17.77 -7.81
C ALA A 204 6.02 17.66 -8.40
N ASN A 205 6.40 16.49 -8.94
CA ASN A 205 7.68 16.31 -9.62
C ASN A 205 7.84 17.24 -10.83
N TRP A 206 6.79 17.42 -11.64
CA TRP A 206 6.82 18.32 -12.81
C TRP A 206 7.05 19.78 -12.46
N VAL A 207 6.58 20.23 -11.33
CA VAL A 207 6.76 21.62 -10.86
C VAL A 207 7.98 21.77 -9.93
N GLY A 208 8.78 20.70 -9.75
CA GLY A 208 9.99 20.72 -8.94
C GLY A 208 9.73 20.63 -7.42
N GLU A 209 8.54 20.24 -7.02
CA GLU A 209 8.18 20.05 -5.62
C GLU A 209 8.39 18.59 -5.18
N MET A 210 8.50 18.38 -3.86
CA MET A 210 8.60 17.02 -3.33
C MET A 210 7.29 16.27 -3.53
N PRO A 211 7.32 15.08 -4.17
CA PRO A 211 6.14 14.24 -4.28
C PRO A 211 5.70 13.76 -2.89
N GLY A 212 4.43 13.78 -2.59
CA GLY A 212 3.88 13.31 -1.31
C GLY A 212 4.03 11.80 -1.08
N THR A 213 4.63 11.07 -2.00
CA THR A 213 4.83 9.61 -1.93
C THR A 213 6.26 9.22 -2.30
N CYS A 214 6.82 8.33 -1.48
CA CYS A 214 8.21 7.89 -1.64
C CYS A 214 8.47 7.16 -2.97
N THR A 215 7.47 6.55 -3.60
CA THR A 215 7.63 5.86 -4.90
C THR A 215 8.05 6.82 -6.01
N PHE A 216 7.66 8.08 -5.95
CA PHE A 216 8.03 9.12 -6.90
C PHE A 216 9.23 9.97 -6.46
N ALA A 217 9.73 9.81 -5.23
CA ALA A 217 10.91 10.53 -4.75
C ALA A 217 12.21 9.94 -5.32
N GLN A 218 13.26 10.75 -5.41
CA GLN A 218 14.58 10.33 -5.88
C GLN A 218 15.25 9.30 -4.97
N THR A 219 14.98 9.35 -3.67
CA THR A 219 15.56 8.45 -2.65
C THR A 219 14.47 7.75 -1.88
N CYS A 220 14.81 6.63 -1.26
CA CYS A 220 13.96 5.86 -0.36
C CYS A 220 14.40 6.01 1.11
N GLY A 221 13.74 5.27 2.00
CA GLY A 221 14.20 5.08 3.38
C GLY A 221 13.64 6.08 4.39
N GLY A 222 12.68 6.93 3.99
CA GLY A 222 11.99 7.81 4.94
C GLY A 222 10.87 7.13 5.74
N ASN A 223 10.36 6.00 5.25
CA ASN A 223 9.24 5.26 5.83
C ASN A 223 9.70 3.84 6.19
N SER A 224 10.35 3.71 7.33
CA SER A 224 10.71 2.41 7.89
C SER A 224 9.51 1.67 8.45
N VAL A 225 9.60 0.35 8.53
CA VAL A 225 8.56 -0.51 9.11
C VAL A 225 9.12 -1.30 10.28
N ILE A 226 8.32 -1.42 11.33
CA ILE A 226 8.59 -2.29 12.48
C ILE A 226 7.63 -3.46 12.41
N GLU A 227 8.18 -4.66 12.31
CA GLU A 227 7.42 -5.89 12.35
C GLU A 227 6.97 -6.25 13.79
N HIS A 228 6.01 -7.15 13.90
CA HIS A 228 5.39 -7.57 15.18
C HIS A 228 6.38 -8.14 16.20
N ASN A 229 7.55 -8.62 15.76
CA ASN A 229 8.63 -9.14 16.61
C ASN A 229 9.65 -8.07 17.01
N GLY A 230 9.46 -6.81 16.57
CA GLY A 230 10.37 -5.70 16.85
C GLY A 230 11.46 -5.49 15.82
N ASP A 231 11.53 -6.29 14.77
CA ASP A 231 12.50 -6.11 13.69
C ASP A 231 12.18 -4.86 12.88
N LEU A 232 13.21 -4.03 12.64
CA LEU A 232 13.12 -2.80 11.86
C LEU A 232 13.67 -3.03 10.46
N TYR A 233 12.91 -2.61 9.46
CA TYR A 233 13.30 -2.64 8.05
C TYR A 233 13.21 -1.24 7.42
N PRO A 234 13.98 -0.96 6.35
CA PRO A 234 14.02 0.36 5.71
C PRO A 234 12.71 0.72 4.98
N CYS A 235 11.89 -0.25 4.62
CA CYS A 235 10.68 -0.07 3.86
C CYS A 235 9.78 -1.32 3.98
N ASP A 236 8.47 -1.13 4.00
CA ASP A 236 7.47 -2.20 4.04
C ASP A 236 7.46 -3.11 2.78
N HIS A 237 7.98 -2.62 1.66
CA HIS A 237 8.21 -3.43 0.46
C HIS A 237 9.46 -4.31 0.52
N PHE A 238 10.34 -4.10 1.49
CA PHE A 238 11.64 -4.78 1.61
C PHE A 238 11.80 -5.48 2.95
N VAL A 239 10.75 -6.15 3.41
CA VAL A 239 10.77 -6.99 4.62
C VAL A 239 11.39 -8.35 4.29
N TYR A 240 12.68 -8.33 3.94
CA TYR A 240 13.49 -9.52 3.68
C TYR A 240 14.73 -9.50 4.59
N LYS A 241 15.20 -10.67 4.96
CA LYS A 241 16.31 -10.83 5.92
C LYS A 241 17.54 -9.97 5.57
N ASP A 242 17.83 -9.82 4.29
CA ASP A 242 18.99 -9.06 3.80
C ASP A 242 18.87 -7.54 4.03
N TYR A 243 17.67 -7.06 4.36
CA TYR A 243 17.37 -5.65 4.63
C TYR A 243 17.07 -5.38 6.11
N LEU A 244 17.24 -6.36 6.99
CA LEU A 244 17.04 -6.17 8.43
C LEU A 244 18.05 -5.16 8.99
N LEU A 245 17.55 -4.06 9.54
CA LEU A 245 18.38 -3.01 10.15
C LEU A 245 18.78 -3.35 11.58
N GLY A 246 17.92 -4.05 12.32
CA GLY A 246 18.10 -4.46 13.72
C GLY A 246 16.77 -4.65 14.41
N ASN A 247 16.78 -4.80 15.74
CA ASN A 247 15.58 -4.97 16.55
C ASN A 247 15.46 -3.83 17.57
N ILE A 248 14.24 -3.29 17.74
CA ILE A 248 13.98 -2.16 18.65
C ILE A 248 14.17 -2.50 20.14
N ALA A 249 14.25 -3.78 20.49
CA ALA A 249 14.59 -4.21 21.85
C ALA A 249 16.09 -4.05 22.16
N ASP A 250 16.95 -4.11 21.14
CA ASP A 250 18.40 -4.13 21.28
C ASP A 250 19.03 -2.78 20.94
N GLU A 251 18.44 -2.05 19.98
CA GLU A 251 19.00 -0.80 19.45
C GLU A 251 17.97 0.31 19.34
N SER A 252 18.42 1.56 19.36
CA SER A 252 17.52 2.69 19.14
C SER A 252 17.12 2.81 17.68
N ILE A 253 15.83 3.10 17.41
CA ILE A 253 15.33 3.38 16.06
C ILE A 253 16.18 4.46 15.37
N ALA A 254 16.53 5.53 16.10
CA ALA A 254 17.35 6.62 15.57
C ALA A 254 18.76 6.17 15.16
N GLY A 255 19.36 5.22 15.87
CA GLY A 255 20.65 4.62 15.51
C GLY A 255 20.55 3.81 14.23
N MET A 256 19.59 2.89 14.18
CA MET A 256 19.35 2.04 13.02
C MET A 256 19.03 2.86 11.75
N MET A 257 18.21 3.90 11.88
CA MET A 257 17.84 4.79 10.76
C MET A 257 18.98 5.68 10.25
N ARG A 258 20.08 5.80 11.01
CA ARG A 258 21.30 6.53 10.58
C ARG A 258 22.41 5.60 10.15
N SER A 259 22.18 4.29 10.11
CA SER A 259 23.19 3.31 9.70
C SER A 259 23.59 3.49 8.23
N ASP A 260 24.79 3.02 7.90
CA ASP A 260 25.28 3.00 6.52
C ASP A 260 24.36 2.15 5.62
N MET A 261 23.79 1.07 6.17
CA MET A 261 22.86 0.20 5.46
C MET A 261 21.58 0.96 5.05
N GLN A 262 20.99 1.73 5.99
CA GLN A 262 19.83 2.55 5.71
C GLN A 262 20.13 3.65 4.70
N THR A 263 21.28 4.30 4.84
CA THR A 263 21.72 5.35 3.92
C THR A 263 21.93 4.79 2.52
N ALA A 264 22.62 3.66 2.38
CA ALA A 264 22.85 2.99 1.11
C ALA A 264 21.52 2.56 0.47
N PHE A 265 20.59 1.97 1.24
CA PHE A 265 19.26 1.62 0.74
C PHE A 265 18.54 2.83 0.14
N GLY A 266 18.56 3.97 0.83
CA GLY A 266 17.89 5.19 0.37
C GLY A 266 18.45 5.71 -0.95
N ILE A 267 19.77 5.76 -1.08
CA ILE A 267 20.49 6.30 -2.24
C ILE A 267 20.45 5.33 -3.43
N ASP A 268 20.43 4.04 -3.18
CA ASP A 268 20.43 2.99 -4.21
C ASP A 268 19.27 3.12 -5.20
N LYS A 269 18.15 3.64 -4.78
CA LYS A 269 17.01 3.90 -5.67
C LYS A 269 17.40 4.74 -6.88
N ARG A 270 18.17 5.80 -6.69
CA ARG A 270 18.69 6.66 -7.75
C ARG A 270 19.91 6.04 -8.43
N ASN A 271 20.88 5.57 -7.64
CA ASN A 271 22.20 5.19 -8.15
C ASN A 271 22.17 3.86 -8.90
N LYS A 272 21.19 3.00 -8.66
CA LYS A 272 21.04 1.69 -9.32
C LYS A 272 19.98 1.68 -10.41
N LEU A 273 19.53 2.85 -10.88
CA LEU A 273 18.59 2.91 -12.00
C LEU A 273 19.21 2.28 -13.25
N PRO A 274 18.46 1.42 -13.99
CA PRO A 274 18.87 0.89 -15.27
C PRO A 274 19.14 2.01 -16.28
N VAL A 275 20.05 1.77 -17.23
CA VAL A 275 20.39 2.74 -18.29
C VAL A 275 19.15 3.22 -19.05
N LYS A 276 18.15 2.35 -19.26
CA LYS A 276 16.86 2.71 -19.86
C LYS A 276 16.16 3.82 -19.07
N CYS A 277 16.14 3.71 -17.73
CA CYS A 277 15.54 4.74 -16.87
C CYS A 277 16.35 6.03 -16.86
N LEU A 278 17.70 5.94 -16.81
CA LEU A 278 18.57 7.12 -16.84
C LEU A 278 18.49 7.93 -18.14
N ARG A 279 18.06 7.30 -19.24
CA ARG A 279 17.85 7.94 -20.55
C ARG A 279 16.38 8.26 -20.84
N CYS A 280 15.49 8.01 -19.89
CA CYS A 280 14.09 8.28 -20.06
C CYS A 280 13.82 9.79 -19.97
N GLU A 281 13.14 10.33 -20.96
CA GLU A 281 12.73 11.75 -20.99
C GLU A 281 11.75 12.13 -19.87
N TRP A 282 11.16 11.13 -19.23
CA TRP A 282 10.19 11.28 -18.13
C TRP A 282 10.82 11.02 -16.75
N LEU A 283 12.15 10.91 -16.67
CA LEU A 283 12.86 10.81 -15.40
C LEU A 283 13.10 12.23 -14.86
N PHE A 284 12.35 12.60 -13.84
CA PHE A 284 12.47 13.87 -13.14
C PHE A 284 12.48 13.69 -11.62
#